data_8e9f4f3b92fc0c50eae24543dccfbe27
#
_entry.id   8e9f4f3b92fc0c50eae24543dccfbe27
#
_cell.length_a   1.000
_cell.length_b   1.000
_cell.length_c   1.000
_cell.angle_alpha   90.00
_cell.angle_beta   90.00
_cell.angle_gamma   90.00
#
_symmetry.space_group_name_H-M   'P 1'
#
loop_
_entity.id
_entity.type
_entity.pdbx_description
1 polymer ?
#
loop_
_entity_poly.entity_id
_entity_poly.type
_entity_poly.pdbx_seq_one_letter_code
_entity_poly.pdbx_strand_id
1 'polypeptide(L)'
;QMMPWPIVLMLAMTLFQPVSADELQSRLGLADKDRGRLVFGSCRTCHYPDAFMGHNNGPNLSGIFGKVAGKQPGFEYYSQYFREAGFVWTPQLLFSWLENPMVMFPDSTMMSRGVPDPQDRADLIAYLMQATVRD
;
A
#
# COMPACT_ATOMS: atom_id res chain seq x y z
N GLN A 1 -55.95 -28.95 -3.36
CA GLN A 1 -54.58 -29.12 -3.84
C GLN A 1 -53.78 -27.88 -3.46
N MET A 2 -52.86 -28.03 -2.50
CA MET A 2 -51.91 -26.98 -2.16
C MET A 2 -50.75 -27.06 -3.13
N MET A 3 -50.47 -25.94 -3.87
CA MET A 3 -49.26 -25.81 -4.64
C MET A 3 -48.08 -25.51 -3.70
N PRO A 4 -46.95 -26.23 -3.84
CA PRO A 4 -45.77 -25.89 -3.07
C PRO A 4 -45.20 -24.56 -3.59
N TRP A 5 -45.01 -23.62 -2.70
CA TRP A 5 -44.29 -22.38 -3.03
C TRP A 5 -42.81 -22.71 -3.29
N PRO A 6 -42.23 -22.18 -4.36
CA PRO A 6 -40.80 -22.38 -4.58
C PRO A 6 -40.01 -21.71 -3.47
N ILE A 7 -39.23 -22.50 -2.76
CA ILE A 7 -38.20 -21.98 -1.85
C ILE A 7 -37.16 -21.32 -2.73
N VAL A 8 -37.21 -19.99 -2.80
CA VAL A 8 -36.13 -19.20 -3.42
C VAL A 8 -34.95 -19.24 -2.46
N LEU A 9 -33.98 -20.10 -2.73
CA LEU A 9 -32.70 -20.07 -2.07
C LEU A 9 -32.01 -18.75 -2.52
N MET A 10 -32.09 -17.70 -1.68
CA MET A 10 -31.20 -16.55 -1.81
C MET A 10 -29.79 -17.00 -1.49
N LEU A 11 -29.01 -17.27 -2.53
CA LEU A 11 -27.58 -17.36 -2.40
C LEU A 11 -27.09 -15.95 -1.97
N ALA A 12 -26.70 -15.84 -0.71
CA ALA A 12 -25.99 -14.66 -0.25
C ALA A 12 -24.61 -14.66 -0.93
N MET A 13 -24.51 -13.99 -2.07
CA MET A 13 -23.22 -13.63 -2.61
C MET A 13 -22.57 -12.65 -1.64
N THR A 14 -21.65 -13.13 -0.83
CA THR A 14 -20.72 -12.27 -0.13
C THR A 14 -19.86 -11.57 -1.19
N LEU A 15 -20.30 -10.37 -1.57
CA LEU A 15 -19.51 -9.49 -2.43
C LEU A 15 -18.24 -9.16 -1.66
N PHE A 16 -17.12 -9.69 -2.12
CA PHE A 16 -15.79 -9.23 -1.71
C PHE A 16 -15.69 -7.79 -2.22
N GLN A 17 -16.03 -6.84 -1.37
CA GLN A 17 -15.89 -5.44 -1.73
C GLN A 17 -14.40 -5.10 -1.60
N PRO A 18 -13.76 -4.60 -2.67
CA PRO A 18 -12.43 -4.03 -2.54
C PRO A 18 -12.51 -2.89 -1.52
N VAL A 19 -11.46 -2.77 -0.70
CA VAL A 19 -11.30 -1.64 0.24
C VAL A 19 -11.57 -0.37 -0.54
N SER A 20 -12.69 0.28 -0.25
CA SER A 20 -13.11 1.44 -1.02
C SER A 20 -12.18 2.62 -0.74
N ALA A 21 -12.03 3.53 -1.74
CA ALA A 21 -11.36 4.81 -1.55
C ALA A 21 -11.90 5.56 -0.32
N ASP A 22 -13.16 5.33 0.02
CA ASP A 22 -13.85 5.90 1.19
C ASP A 22 -13.28 5.39 2.51
N GLU A 23 -12.82 4.14 2.61
CA GLU A 23 -12.21 3.62 3.84
C GLU A 23 -10.89 4.33 4.13
N LEU A 24 -10.00 4.44 3.15
CA LEU A 24 -8.75 5.18 3.33
C LEU A 24 -9.03 6.64 3.70
N GLN A 25 -9.95 7.29 3.00
CA GLN A 25 -10.27 8.69 3.25
C GLN A 25 -10.79 8.90 4.67
N SER A 26 -11.67 8.03 5.15
CA SER A 26 -12.17 8.08 6.54
C SER A 26 -11.07 7.88 7.56
N ARG A 27 -10.17 6.93 7.31
CA ARG A 27 -9.03 6.65 8.20
C ARG A 27 -7.98 7.74 8.18
N LEU A 28 -7.76 8.40 7.04
CA LEU A 28 -6.86 9.55 6.94
C LEU A 28 -7.38 10.74 7.76
N GLY A 29 -8.70 10.90 7.88
CA GLY A 29 -9.30 11.90 8.76
C GLY A 29 -8.99 11.70 10.24
N LEU A 30 -8.64 10.48 10.65
CA LEU A 30 -8.24 10.09 12.01
C LEU A 30 -6.74 9.82 12.14
N ALA A 31 -5.97 10.00 11.07
CA ALA A 31 -4.58 9.59 11.03
C ALA A 31 -3.69 10.47 11.90
N ASP A 32 -2.72 9.80 12.53
CA ASP A 32 -1.68 10.39 13.34
C ASP A 32 -0.32 10.17 12.66
N LYS A 33 0.31 11.24 12.23
CA LYS A 33 1.61 11.20 11.53
C LYS A 33 2.75 10.74 12.44
N ASP A 34 2.68 11.02 13.72
CA ASP A 34 3.70 10.58 14.67
C ASP A 34 3.64 9.07 14.88
N ARG A 35 2.44 8.50 14.98
CA ARG A 35 2.27 7.05 14.94
C ARG A 35 2.71 6.47 13.60
N GLY A 36 2.39 7.13 12.50
CA GLY A 36 2.84 6.73 11.15
C GLY A 36 4.36 6.66 11.05
N ARG A 37 5.06 7.59 11.65
CA ARG A 37 6.52 7.55 11.74
C ARG A 37 7.03 6.33 12.52
N LEU A 38 6.37 5.96 13.59
CA LEU A 38 6.70 4.76 14.34
C LEU A 38 6.43 3.48 13.54
N VAL A 39 5.31 3.42 12.83
CA VAL A 39 5.01 2.31 11.90
C VAL A 39 6.08 2.22 10.81
N PHE A 40 6.55 3.35 10.28
CA PHE A 40 7.61 3.41 9.28
C PHE A 40 8.96 2.87 9.79
N GLY A 41 9.16 2.75 11.09
CA GLY A 41 10.39 2.27 11.69
C GLY A 41 10.88 0.94 11.11
N SER A 42 9.98 0.00 10.82
CA SER A 42 10.32 -1.27 10.17
C SER A 42 10.68 -1.12 8.69
N CYS A 43 10.17 -0.09 8.02
CA CYS A 43 10.47 0.21 6.62
C CYS A 43 11.82 0.92 6.49
N ARG A 44 12.18 1.72 7.50
CA ARG A 44 13.41 2.51 7.53
C ARG A 44 14.68 1.67 7.52
N THR A 45 14.59 0.41 7.85
CA THR A 45 15.72 -0.52 7.73
C THR A 45 16.21 -0.68 6.28
N CYS A 46 15.34 -0.45 5.31
CA CYS A 46 15.61 -0.59 3.88
C CYS A 46 15.33 0.66 3.05
N HIS A 47 14.47 1.56 3.53
CA HIS A 47 14.04 2.73 2.78
C HIS A 47 14.34 4.03 3.52
N TYR A 48 14.78 5.04 2.79
CA TYR A 48 14.86 6.41 3.27
C TYR A 48 13.80 7.28 2.60
N PRO A 49 13.09 8.13 3.35
CA PRO A 49 12.09 9.03 2.78
C PRO A 49 12.70 10.26 2.12
N ASP A 50 13.88 10.69 2.56
CA ASP A 50 14.55 11.92 2.10
C ASP A 50 15.45 11.64 0.92
N ALA A 51 15.33 12.45 -0.14
CA ALA A 51 16.08 12.25 -1.38
C ALA A 51 17.60 12.24 -1.18
N PHE A 52 18.13 13.10 -0.30
CA PHE A 52 19.58 13.23 -0.08
C PHE A 52 20.22 11.99 0.56
N MET A 53 19.43 11.13 1.19
CA MET A 53 19.94 9.92 1.82
C MET A 53 20.17 8.77 0.81
N GLY A 54 19.68 8.91 -0.42
CA GLY A 54 19.87 7.93 -1.46
C GLY A 54 19.11 6.62 -1.22
N HIS A 55 19.58 5.58 -1.91
CA HIS A 55 19.04 4.23 -1.77
C HIS A 55 19.72 3.47 -0.63
N ASN A 56 19.04 2.44 -0.17
CA ASN A 56 19.58 1.42 0.72
C ASN A 56 19.23 0.05 0.10
N ASN A 57 18.89 -0.95 0.89
CA ASN A 57 18.41 -2.25 0.36
C ASN A 57 17.10 -2.11 -0.42
N GLY A 58 16.29 -1.12 -0.09
CA GLY A 58 15.13 -0.69 -0.87
C GLY A 58 15.36 0.67 -1.54
N PRO A 59 14.55 1.01 -2.55
CA PRO A 59 14.66 2.31 -3.21
C PRO A 59 14.29 3.47 -2.27
N ASN A 60 14.89 4.63 -2.54
CA ASN A 60 14.51 5.87 -1.88
C ASN A 60 13.03 6.19 -2.18
N LEU A 61 12.30 6.63 -1.19
CA LEU A 61 10.85 6.88 -1.31
C LEU A 61 10.50 8.35 -1.60
N SER A 62 11.49 9.22 -1.78
CA SER A 62 11.22 10.62 -2.11
C SER A 62 10.34 10.74 -3.33
N GLY A 63 9.25 11.52 -3.20
CA GLY A 63 8.28 11.73 -4.28
C GLY A 63 7.55 10.47 -4.73
N ILE A 64 7.39 9.46 -3.88
CA ILE A 64 6.79 8.17 -4.23
C ILE A 64 5.39 8.31 -4.82
N PHE A 65 4.55 9.16 -4.24
CA PHE A 65 3.20 9.36 -4.77
C PHE A 65 3.24 10.11 -6.09
N GLY A 66 2.66 9.53 -7.12
CA GLY A 66 2.70 10.04 -8.48
C GLY A 66 3.85 9.47 -9.33
N LYS A 67 4.73 8.63 -8.77
CA LYS A 67 5.77 7.96 -9.54
C LYS A 67 5.28 6.63 -10.12
N VAL A 68 5.81 6.30 -11.29
CA VAL A 68 5.65 4.96 -11.85
C VAL A 68 6.44 3.97 -11.00
N ALA A 69 5.79 2.88 -10.60
CA ALA A 69 6.42 1.85 -9.80
C ALA A 69 7.62 1.21 -10.51
N GLY A 70 8.64 0.86 -9.74
CA GLY A 70 9.82 0.18 -10.26
C GLY A 70 10.78 1.05 -11.09
N LYS A 71 10.67 2.38 -11.01
CA LYS A 71 11.41 3.32 -11.86
C LYS A 71 12.22 4.38 -11.09
N GLN A 72 12.52 4.14 -9.79
CA GLN A 72 13.41 5.06 -9.07
C GLN A 72 14.79 5.05 -9.70
N PRO A 73 15.28 6.21 -10.17
CA PRO A 73 16.59 6.30 -10.83
C PRO A 73 17.71 5.78 -9.93
N GLY A 74 18.59 4.93 -10.49
CA GLY A 74 19.76 4.41 -9.80
C GLY A 74 19.51 3.23 -8.86
N PHE A 75 18.27 2.82 -8.64
CA PHE A 75 17.98 1.59 -7.89
C PHE A 75 17.89 0.39 -8.84
N GLU A 76 18.72 -0.63 -8.61
CA GLU A 76 18.92 -1.74 -9.55
C GLU A 76 18.29 -3.07 -9.11
N TYR A 77 17.76 -3.15 -7.88
CA TYR A 77 17.33 -4.41 -7.27
C TYR A 77 15.82 -4.68 -7.36
N TYR A 78 15.11 -4.00 -8.27
CA TYR A 78 13.72 -4.32 -8.52
C TYR A 78 13.56 -5.73 -9.09
N SER A 79 12.53 -6.46 -8.65
CA SER A 79 12.10 -7.68 -9.32
C SER A 79 11.68 -7.38 -10.77
N GLN A 80 11.66 -8.41 -11.61
CA GLN A 80 11.22 -8.27 -13.00
C GLN A 80 9.81 -7.68 -13.07
N TYR A 81 8.92 -8.12 -12.20
CA TYR A 81 7.54 -7.63 -12.15
C TYR A 81 7.47 -6.12 -11.92
N PHE A 82 8.25 -5.60 -10.96
CA PHE A 82 8.32 -4.16 -10.72
C PHE A 82 8.97 -3.40 -11.87
N ARG A 83 9.99 -3.95 -12.49
CA ARG A 83 10.63 -3.32 -13.66
C ARG A 83 9.69 -3.17 -14.85
N GLU A 84 8.76 -4.10 -15.00
CA GLU A 84 7.77 -4.14 -16.07
C GLU A 84 6.43 -3.50 -15.67
N ALA A 85 6.26 -3.15 -14.39
CA ALA A 85 5.05 -2.52 -13.89
C ALA A 85 4.81 -1.17 -14.56
N GLY A 86 3.58 -0.93 -14.97
CA GLY A 86 3.17 0.32 -15.63
C GLY A 86 2.28 1.22 -14.77
N PHE A 87 2.07 0.87 -13.50
CA PHE A 87 1.19 1.61 -12.63
C PHE A 87 1.91 2.74 -11.88
N VAL A 88 1.14 3.74 -11.49
CA VAL A 88 1.60 4.88 -10.69
C VAL A 88 1.22 4.67 -9.23
N TRP A 89 2.15 4.92 -8.33
CA TRP A 89 1.86 4.88 -6.90
C TRP A 89 0.91 6.00 -6.49
N THR A 90 -0.19 5.61 -5.88
CA THR A 90 -1.15 6.51 -5.22
C THR A 90 -1.28 6.13 -3.75
N PRO A 91 -1.76 7.03 -2.87
CA PRO A 91 -2.05 6.68 -1.49
C PRO A 91 -2.96 5.45 -1.35
N GLN A 92 -4.00 5.35 -2.18
CA GLN A 92 -4.93 4.23 -2.18
C GLN A 92 -4.26 2.90 -2.58
N LEU A 93 -3.43 2.92 -3.62
CA LEU A 93 -2.75 1.72 -4.08
C LEU A 93 -1.72 1.25 -3.05
N LEU A 94 -0.98 2.18 -2.46
CA LEU A 94 -0.01 1.87 -1.40
C LEU A 94 -0.71 1.31 -0.15
N PHE A 95 -1.84 1.88 0.22
CA PHE A 95 -2.68 1.38 1.32
C PHE A 95 -3.10 -0.08 1.10
N SER A 96 -3.56 -0.41 -0.10
CA SER A 96 -3.98 -1.77 -0.45
C SER A 96 -2.81 -2.75 -0.52
N TRP A 97 -1.71 -2.35 -1.14
CA TRP A 97 -0.52 -3.20 -1.29
C TRP A 97 0.16 -3.53 0.04
N LEU A 98 0.26 -2.54 0.93
CA LEU A 98 0.92 -2.71 2.22
C LEU A 98 0.16 -3.63 3.19
N GLU A 99 -1.06 -3.98 2.93
CA GLU A 99 -1.76 -4.99 3.73
C GLU A 99 -1.02 -6.34 3.71
N ASN A 100 -0.60 -6.76 2.53
CA ASN A 100 0.25 -7.93 2.34
C ASN A 100 1.03 -7.82 1.01
N PRO A 101 2.22 -7.23 1.00
CA PRO A 101 2.99 -7.01 -0.23
C PRO A 101 3.31 -8.29 -1.00
N MET A 102 3.52 -9.39 -0.31
CA MET A 102 3.89 -10.67 -0.92
C MET A 102 2.74 -11.36 -1.67
N VAL A 103 1.49 -10.99 -1.36
CA VAL A 103 0.32 -11.54 -2.08
C VAL A 103 0.18 -10.88 -3.46
N MET A 104 0.37 -9.56 -3.53
CA MET A 104 0.24 -8.83 -4.79
C MET A 104 1.41 -9.07 -5.73
N PHE A 105 2.64 -9.14 -5.20
CA PHE A 105 3.87 -9.33 -5.96
C PHE A 105 4.75 -10.40 -5.31
N PRO A 106 4.48 -11.70 -5.56
CA PRO A 106 5.17 -12.80 -4.88
C PRO A 106 6.67 -12.87 -5.18
N ASP A 107 7.13 -12.31 -6.30
CA ASP A 107 8.54 -12.28 -6.69
C ASP A 107 9.29 -11.04 -6.16
N SER A 108 8.61 -10.18 -5.41
CA SER A 108 9.22 -8.96 -4.87
C SER A 108 10.43 -9.28 -4.01
N THR A 109 11.51 -8.53 -4.24
CA THR A 109 12.70 -8.54 -3.39
C THR A 109 12.47 -7.82 -2.05
N MET A 110 11.39 -7.08 -1.94
CA MET A 110 10.93 -6.48 -0.69
C MET A 110 10.27 -7.54 0.18
N MET A 111 11.00 -8.06 1.13
CA MET A 111 10.56 -9.12 2.04
C MET A 111 9.80 -8.55 3.25
N SER A 112 8.82 -7.73 3.02
CA SER A 112 7.98 -7.13 4.07
C SER A 112 6.74 -7.97 4.33
N ARG A 113 6.41 -8.15 5.62
CA ARG A 113 5.13 -8.74 6.03
C ARG A 113 3.95 -7.79 5.83
N GLY A 114 4.22 -6.53 5.50
CA GLY A 114 3.23 -5.50 5.40
C GLY A 114 2.78 -4.94 6.75
N VAL A 115 1.68 -4.22 6.72
CA VAL A 115 1.05 -3.56 7.87
C VAL A 115 -0.41 -4.01 7.91
N PRO A 116 -0.74 -5.07 8.68
CA PRO A 116 -2.08 -5.66 8.66
C PRO A 116 -3.19 -4.75 9.19
N ASP A 117 -2.90 -3.96 10.21
CA ASP A 117 -3.88 -3.05 10.79
C ASP A 117 -4.17 -1.88 9.85
N PRO A 118 -5.44 -1.65 9.46
CA PRO A 118 -5.77 -0.61 8.49
C PRO A 118 -5.57 0.81 9.01
N GLN A 119 -5.70 1.06 10.33
CA GLN A 119 -5.42 2.40 10.86
C GLN A 119 -3.91 2.67 10.89
N ASP A 120 -3.10 1.69 11.22
CA ASP A 120 -1.64 1.81 11.12
C ASP A 120 -1.20 2.10 9.68
N ARG A 121 -1.82 1.47 8.69
CA ARG A 121 -1.55 1.79 7.28
C ARG A 121 -1.93 3.23 6.94
N ALA A 122 -3.09 3.70 7.40
CA ALA A 122 -3.50 5.08 7.17
C ALA A 122 -2.56 6.08 7.84
N ASP A 123 -2.13 5.80 9.07
CA ASP A 123 -1.15 6.63 9.79
C ASP A 123 0.18 6.67 9.02
N LEU A 124 0.63 5.52 8.52
CA LEU A 124 1.84 5.42 7.69
C LEU A 124 1.70 6.22 6.40
N ILE A 125 0.57 6.13 5.70
CA ILE A 125 0.31 6.90 4.49
C ILE A 125 0.34 8.40 4.79
N ALA A 126 -0.29 8.85 5.87
CA ALA A 126 -0.28 10.26 6.28
C ALA A 126 1.14 10.75 6.56
N TYR A 127 1.95 9.93 7.22
CA TYR A 127 3.37 10.23 7.44
C TYR A 127 4.14 10.35 6.10
N LEU A 128 3.99 9.38 5.21
CA LEU A 128 4.69 9.36 3.92
C LEU A 128 4.28 10.52 3.02
N MET A 129 3.01 10.92 3.03
CA MET A 129 2.54 12.07 2.26
C MET A 129 3.25 13.36 2.63
N GLN A 130 3.73 13.49 3.87
CA GLN A 130 4.52 14.63 4.33
C GLN A 130 6.02 14.39 4.15
N ALA A 131 6.51 13.20 4.55
CA ALA A 131 7.95 12.91 4.63
C ALA A 131 8.62 12.72 3.26
N THR A 132 7.84 12.41 2.21
CA THR A 132 8.36 12.11 0.87
C THR A 132 8.04 13.19 -0.16
N VAL A 133 7.59 14.36 0.27
CA VAL A 133 7.35 15.49 -0.63
C VAL A 133 8.65 15.89 -1.30
N ARG A 134 8.60 16.15 -2.62
CA ARG A 134 9.72 16.74 -3.36
C ARG A 134 9.83 18.21 -3.01
N ASP A 135 11.03 18.62 -2.65
CA ASP A 135 11.39 20.04 -2.58
C ASP A 135 11.49 20.65 -3.99
#